data_d5abbf1dd234bbbf40c9ccdafcedfa32
#
_entry.id   d5abbf1dd234bbbf40c9ccdafcedfa32
#
_cell.length_a   1.000
_cell.length_b   1.000
_cell.length_c   1.000
_cell.angle_alpha   90.00
_cell.angle_beta   90.00
_cell.angle_gamma   90.00
#
_symmetry.space_group_name_H-M   'P 1'
#
loop_
_entity.id
_entity.type
_entity.pdbx_description
1 polymer ?
#
loop_
_entity_poly.entity_id
_entity_poly.type
_entity_poly.pdbx_seq_one_letter_code
_entity_poly.pdbx_strand_id
1 'polypeptide(L)'
;MADFSVQSNFSPAGDQPKAILELVDGYGKGMDFQTLLGITGSGKTFTMANVIEKIQKPTLILSHNKTLAAQLYGEFKALFPNNAVGFFISYYDYYQPEAYMPITDTYIEKDMSMNEEIDRLRLKATSYLMSRKDVIIIASVSCIYGIGSPDSYKNMLVQVSVGQVLNVKDTLHQLINIHYSRNDMVLEPGSFRVRGDLIEIFPFYEDYSIRIELFGDEIEKIYSFDTLTGEKLEDFNEFSIFPAKHFVTTRENLNRSMDDIRSELSEQLKFLRSEDKMLEAQR
;
A
#
# COMPACT_ATOMS: atom_id res chain seq x y z
N MET A 1 9.59 -3.72 18.64
CA MET A 1 9.66 -3.70 17.15
C MET A 1 10.83 -4.58 16.78
N ALA A 2 10.66 -5.46 15.80
CA ALA A 2 11.74 -6.34 15.38
C ALA A 2 12.81 -5.55 14.62
N ASP A 3 14.09 -5.84 14.92
CA ASP A 3 15.21 -5.34 14.14
C ASP A 3 15.31 -6.15 12.83
N PHE A 4 15.93 -5.57 11.80
CA PHE A 4 16.24 -6.34 10.60
C PHE A 4 17.23 -7.45 10.93
N SER A 5 16.91 -8.67 10.54
CA SER A 5 17.73 -9.85 10.73
C SER A 5 17.74 -10.73 9.49
N VAL A 6 18.89 -10.86 8.87
CA VAL A 6 19.08 -11.70 7.67
C VAL A 6 19.06 -13.18 8.09
N GLN A 7 18.18 -13.95 7.46
CA GLN A 7 18.14 -15.40 7.59
C GLN A 7 18.73 -16.05 6.35
N SER A 8 19.88 -16.69 6.49
CA SER A 8 20.57 -17.35 5.37
C SER A 8 21.47 -18.47 5.84
N ASN A 9 21.57 -19.52 5.03
CA ASN A 9 22.57 -20.58 5.21
C ASN A 9 23.96 -20.17 4.70
N PHE A 10 24.08 -19.00 4.07
CA PHE A 10 25.32 -18.47 3.54
C PHE A 10 25.83 -17.32 4.42
N SER A 11 27.12 -17.18 4.48
CA SER A 11 27.81 -16.01 5.03
C SER A 11 28.51 -15.21 3.91
N PRO A 12 28.69 -13.88 4.11
CA PRO A 12 29.42 -13.08 3.11
C PRO A 12 30.80 -13.64 2.83
N ALA A 13 31.14 -13.80 1.55
CA ALA A 13 32.40 -14.40 1.08
C ALA A 13 33.07 -13.55 0.00
N GLY A 14 34.35 -13.83 -0.27
CA GLY A 14 35.13 -13.08 -1.26
C GLY A 14 35.26 -11.60 -0.91
N ASP A 15 34.87 -10.71 -1.83
CA ASP A 15 34.90 -9.26 -1.62
C ASP A 15 33.65 -8.69 -0.90
N GLN A 16 32.63 -9.51 -0.65
CA GLN A 16 31.37 -9.07 -0.03
C GLN A 16 31.58 -8.47 1.38
N PRO A 17 32.39 -9.09 2.31
CA PRO A 17 32.60 -8.51 3.64
C PRO A 17 33.19 -7.10 3.57
N LYS A 18 34.13 -6.87 2.66
CA LYS A 18 34.76 -5.57 2.44
C LYS A 18 33.74 -4.55 1.89
N ALA A 19 32.97 -4.94 0.88
CA ALA A 19 31.96 -4.08 0.28
C ALA A 19 30.87 -3.68 1.31
N ILE A 20 30.41 -4.62 2.14
CA ILE A 20 29.45 -4.35 3.22
C ILE A 20 30.02 -3.30 4.18
N LEU A 21 31.27 -3.48 4.64
CA LEU A 21 31.90 -2.54 5.57
C LEU A 21 32.04 -1.14 4.97
N GLU A 22 32.48 -1.04 3.72
CA GLU A 22 32.66 0.23 3.03
C GLU A 22 31.32 0.97 2.83
N LEU A 23 30.25 0.26 2.45
CA LEU A 23 28.92 0.84 2.25
C LEU A 23 28.32 1.32 3.59
N VAL A 24 28.48 0.55 4.65
CA VAL A 24 27.99 0.92 5.99
C VAL A 24 28.78 2.11 6.56
N ASP A 25 30.11 2.12 6.39
CA ASP A 25 30.96 3.23 6.81
C ASP A 25 30.64 4.51 6.01
N GLY A 26 30.45 4.39 4.70
CA GLY A 26 30.03 5.52 3.86
C GLY A 26 28.69 6.10 4.30
N TYR A 27 27.71 5.25 4.62
CA TYR A 27 26.44 5.69 5.19
C TYR A 27 26.65 6.42 6.54
N GLY A 28 27.47 5.85 7.43
CA GLY A 28 27.79 6.46 8.73
C GLY A 28 28.49 7.82 8.62
N LYS A 29 29.24 8.03 7.54
CA LYS A 29 29.89 9.32 7.21
C LYS A 29 28.95 10.32 6.52
N GLY A 30 27.70 9.95 6.26
CA GLY A 30 26.71 10.82 5.60
C GLY A 30 26.92 10.94 4.10
N MET A 31 27.48 9.93 3.45
CA MET A 31 27.58 9.91 1.98
C MET A 31 26.18 9.77 1.36
N ASP A 32 25.77 10.73 0.53
CA ASP A 32 24.47 10.72 -0.15
C ASP A 32 24.39 9.64 -1.24
N PHE A 33 25.50 9.31 -1.88
CA PHE A 33 25.56 8.38 -3.00
C PHE A 33 26.72 7.40 -2.83
N GLN A 34 26.43 6.12 -3.08
CA GLN A 34 27.42 5.05 -3.13
C GLN A 34 27.06 4.10 -4.27
N THR A 35 28.06 3.47 -4.89
CA THR A 35 27.85 2.52 -5.99
C THR A 35 28.45 1.18 -5.66
N LEU A 36 27.63 0.11 -5.66
CA LEU A 36 28.08 -1.28 -5.58
C LEU A 36 28.24 -1.84 -7.00
N LEU A 37 29.49 -2.01 -7.46
CA LEU A 37 29.83 -2.61 -8.74
C LEU A 37 30.05 -4.11 -8.58
N GLY A 38 29.37 -4.91 -9.40
CA GLY A 38 29.55 -6.36 -9.41
C GLY A 38 28.87 -7.00 -10.62
N ILE A 39 29.45 -8.08 -11.13
CA ILE A 39 28.88 -8.87 -12.22
C ILE A 39 27.59 -9.57 -11.79
N THR A 40 26.82 -10.06 -12.76
CA THR A 40 25.65 -10.91 -12.48
C THR A 40 26.08 -12.16 -11.72
N GLY A 41 25.33 -12.54 -10.69
CA GLY A 41 25.66 -13.70 -9.85
C GLY A 41 26.70 -13.45 -8.75
N SER A 42 27.25 -12.22 -8.61
CA SER A 42 28.22 -11.90 -7.53
C SER A 42 27.60 -11.74 -6.15
N GLY A 43 26.28 -11.95 -6.00
CA GLY A 43 25.57 -11.84 -4.71
C GLY A 43 25.32 -10.40 -4.27
N LYS A 44 25.13 -9.46 -5.20
CA LYS A 44 24.79 -8.05 -4.84
C LYS A 44 23.57 -7.93 -3.95
N THR A 45 22.51 -8.69 -4.21
CA THR A 45 21.29 -8.71 -3.36
C THR A 45 21.64 -9.13 -1.93
N PHE A 46 22.41 -10.18 -1.76
CA PHE A 46 22.86 -10.65 -0.45
C PHE A 46 23.76 -9.63 0.25
N THR A 47 24.65 -8.97 -0.49
CA THR A 47 25.49 -7.87 0.02
C THR A 47 24.60 -6.74 0.53
N MET A 48 23.61 -6.30 -0.25
CA MET A 48 22.68 -5.24 0.17
C MET A 48 21.79 -5.64 1.35
N ALA A 49 21.36 -6.89 1.44
CA ALA A 49 20.63 -7.39 2.61
C ALA A 49 21.45 -7.26 3.89
N ASN A 50 22.74 -7.64 3.86
CA ASN A 50 23.66 -7.47 4.98
C ASN A 50 23.92 -5.99 5.33
N VAL A 51 23.91 -5.10 4.33
CA VAL A 51 24.00 -3.64 4.57
C VAL A 51 22.75 -3.13 5.28
N ILE A 52 21.55 -3.52 4.83
CA ILE A 52 20.27 -3.15 5.46
C ILE A 52 20.23 -3.63 6.92
N GLU A 53 20.61 -4.89 7.16
CA GLU A 53 20.71 -5.44 8.53
C GLU A 53 21.62 -4.60 9.43
N LYS A 54 22.76 -4.13 8.92
CA LYS A 54 23.70 -3.30 9.72
C LYS A 54 23.21 -1.87 9.95
N ILE A 55 22.54 -1.28 8.96
CA ILE A 55 22.06 0.12 9.01
C ILE A 55 20.78 0.25 9.83
N GLN A 56 19.92 -0.78 9.88
CA GLN A 56 18.67 -0.79 10.65
C GLN A 56 17.72 0.38 10.29
N LYS A 57 17.55 0.68 9.01
CA LYS A 57 16.67 1.75 8.52
C LYS A 57 15.64 1.23 7.52
N PRO A 58 14.42 1.77 7.52
CA PRO A 58 13.46 1.52 6.45
C PRO A 58 14.11 1.76 5.09
N THR A 59 13.90 0.83 4.17
CA THR A 59 14.62 0.80 2.90
C THR A 59 13.65 0.73 1.72
N LEU A 60 13.87 1.57 0.71
CA LEU A 60 13.19 1.52 -0.57
C LEU A 60 14.15 1.00 -1.65
N ILE A 61 13.74 -0.05 -2.35
CA ILE A 61 14.48 -0.64 -3.47
C ILE A 61 13.71 -0.37 -4.76
N LEU A 62 14.26 0.47 -5.62
CA LEU A 62 13.67 0.79 -6.92
C LEU A 62 14.20 -0.12 -8.02
N SER A 63 13.29 -0.74 -8.74
CA SER A 63 13.59 -1.56 -9.91
C SER A 63 13.04 -0.93 -11.18
N HIS A 64 13.73 -1.08 -12.28
CA HIS A 64 13.36 -0.49 -13.56
C HIS A 64 12.21 -1.23 -14.27
N ASN A 65 11.86 -2.45 -13.86
CA ASN A 65 10.72 -3.19 -14.42
C ASN A 65 10.05 -4.11 -13.38
N LYS A 66 8.84 -4.61 -13.72
CA LYS A 66 8.05 -5.49 -12.86
C LYS A 66 8.73 -6.85 -12.59
N THR A 67 9.38 -7.43 -13.58
CA THR A 67 10.02 -8.77 -13.49
C THR A 67 11.18 -8.78 -12.50
N LEU A 68 12.07 -7.78 -12.60
CA LEU A 68 13.16 -7.65 -11.65
C LEU A 68 12.66 -7.29 -10.25
N ALA A 69 11.62 -6.44 -10.16
CA ALA A 69 11.00 -6.14 -8.87
C ALA A 69 10.45 -7.40 -8.21
N ALA A 70 9.78 -8.29 -8.96
CA ALA A 70 9.25 -9.55 -8.44
C ALA A 70 10.37 -10.50 -7.97
N GLN A 71 11.46 -10.60 -8.74
CA GLN A 71 12.64 -11.38 -8.34
C GLN A 71 13.23 -10.84 -7.03
N LEU A 72 13.49 -9.53 -6.95
CA LEU A 72 14.03 -8.91 -5.74
C LEU A 72 13.09 -9.08 -4.54
N TYR A 73 11.78 -8.95 -4.75
CA TYR A 73 10.79 -9.19 -3.69
C TYR A 73 10.91 -10.62 -3.13
N GLY A 74 10.97 -11.64 -3.99
CA GLY A 74 11.17 -13.03 -3.57
C GLY A 74 12.48 -13.24 -2.81
N GLU A 75 13.60 -12.68 -3.31
CA GLU A 75 14.92 -12.77 -2.67
C GLU A 75 14.92 -12.09 -1.29
N PHE A 76 14.42 -10.86 -1.18
CA PHE A 76 14.38 -10.13 0.09
C PHE A 76 13.40 -10.75 1.08
N LYS A 77 12.25 -11.26 0.64
CA LYS A 77 11.30 -11.97 1.52
C LYS A 77 11.89 -13.26 2.10
N ALA A 78 12.72 -13.96 1.32
CA ALA A 78 13.44 -15.15 1.80
C ALA A 78 14.55 -14.79 2.79
N LEU A 79 15.25 -13.66 2.57
CA LEU A 79 16.33 -13.19 3.45
C LEU A 79 15.82 -12.52 4.74
N PHE A 80 14.61 -11.95 4.72
CA PHE A 80 13.98 -11.26 5.85
C PHE A 80 12.58 -11.81 6.16
N PRO A 81 12.45 -13.10 6.52
CA PRO A 81 11.13 -13.75 6.70
C PRO A 81 10.32 -13.15 7.85
N ASN A 82 10.98 -12.54 8.85
CA ASN A 82 10.35 -11.97 10.04
C ASN A 82 10.13 -10.45 9.96
N ASN A 83 10.62 -9.80 8.90
CA ASN A 83 10.49 -8.37 8.68
C ASN A 83 9.44 -8.05 7.61
N ALA A 84 9.00 -6.80 7.58
CA ALA A 84 7.99 -6.35 6.63
C ALA A 84 8.61 -6.09 5.25
N VAL A 85 8.55 -7.06 4.36
CA VAL A 85 8.95 -6.91 2.95
C VAL A 85 7.70 -6.64 2.12
N GLY A 86 7.58 -5.44 1.57
CA GLY A 86 6.44 -4.99 0.77
C GLY A 86 6.74 -4.93 -0.72
N PHE A 87 5.70 -5.14 -1.55
CA PHE A 87 5.81 -5.11 -3.00
C PHE A 87 4.93 -4.01 -3.57
N PHE A 88 5.51 -3.09 -4.35
CA PHE A 88 4.82 -1.90 -4.83
C PHE A 88 5.13 -1.62 -6.29
N ILE A 89 4.36 -2.24 -7.19
CA ILE A 89 4.49 -2.08 -8.64
C ILE A 89 3.17 -1.57 -9.25
N SER A 90 3.14 -1.28 -10.54
CA SER A 90 1.90 -0.93 -11.23
C SER A 90 0.91 -2.11 -11.21
N TYR A 91 -0.32 -1.86 -10.75
CA TYR A 91 -1.40 -2.85 -10.71
C TYR A 91 -2.18 -2.97 -12.04
N TYR A 92 -1.85 -2.15 -13.04
CA TYR A 92 -2.44 -2.30 -14.36
C TYR A 92 -1.75 -3.43 -15.14
N ASP A 93 -2.55 -4.41 -15.58
CA ASP A 93 -2.13 -5.41 -16.56
C ASP A 93 -2.29 -4.86 -17.97
N TYR A 94 -3.32 -4.03 -18.19
CA TYR A 94 -3.55 -3.28 -19.40
C TYR A 94 -4.08 -1.87 -19.08
N TYR A 95 -3.64 -0.88 -19.85
CA TYR A 95 -4.12 0.50 -19.73
C TYR A 95 -4.10 1.20 -21.09
N GLN A 96 -5.26 1.65 -21.53
CA GLN A 96 -5.44 2.52 -22.69
C GLN A 96 -6.12 3.81 -22.23
N PRO A 97 -5.44 4.97 -22.33
CA PRO A 97 -6.08 6.24 -22.02
C PRO A 97 -7.15 6.60 -23.05
N GLU A 98 -8.13 7.37 -22.64
CA GLU A 98 -9.04 7.99 -23.59
C GLU A 98 -8.28 8.96 -24.51
N ALA A 99 -8.74 9.04 -25.76
CA ALA A 99 -8.23 9.97 -26.75
C ALA A 99 -9.35 10.42 -27.70
N TYR A 100 -9.29 11.66 -28.14
CA TYR A 100 -10.19 12.19 -29.15
C TYR A 100 -9.42 12.66 -30.38
N MET A 101 -9.84 12.17 -31.55
CA MET A 101 -9.26 12.58 -32.84
C MET A 101 -10.26 13.47 -33.58
N PRO A 102 -10.10 14.82 -33.55
CA PRO A 102 -11.08 15.75 -34.13
C PRO A 102 -11.28 15.56 -35.66
N ILE A 103 -10.23 15.19 -36.39
CA ILE A 103 -10.26 15.03 -37.86
C ILE A 103 -11.25 13.96 -38.28
N THR A 104 -11.40 12.90 -37.53
CA THR A 104 -12.27 11.76 -37.83
C THR A 104 -13.48 11.68 -36.90
N ASP A 105 -13.65 12.64 -35.99
CA ASP A 105 -14.65 12.60 -34.89
C ASP A 105 -14.65 11.24 -34.16
N THR A 106 -13.46 10.72 -33.92
CA THR A 106 -13.31 9.40 -33.30
C THR A 106 -12.93 9.58 -31.83
N TYR A 107 -13.77 9.06 -30.93
CA TYR A 107 -13.48 8.97 -29.51
C TYR A 107 -13.04 7.56 -29.15
N ILE A 108 -11.84 7.43 -28.60
CA ILE A 108 -11.28 6.19 -28.06
C ILE A 108 -11.56 6.18 -26.58
N GLU A 109 -12.37 5.26 -26.11
CA GLU A 109 -12.71 5.14 -24.70
C GLU A 109 -11.51 4.64 -23.90
N LYS A 110 -11.46 5.06 -22.63
CA LYS A 110 -10.52 4.50 -21.66
C LYS A 110 -10.82 3.03 -21.45
N ASP A 111 -9.78 2.19 -21.56
CA ASP A 111 -9.86 0.77 -21.23
C ASP A 111 -8.73 0.38 -20.29
N MET A 112 -9.03 -0.41 -19.24
CA MET A 112 -8.04 -0.83 -18.27
C MET A 112 -8.42 -2.16 -17.62
N SER A 113 -7.39 -2.95 -17.33
CA SER A 113 -7.49 -4.15 -16.51
C SER A 113 -6.57 -4.00 -15.31
N MET A 114 -7.15 -4.16 -14.11
CA MET A 114 -6.40 -4.08 -12.85
C MET A 114 -6.19 -5.48 -12.28
N ASN A 115 -5.01 -5.71 -11.73
CA ASN A 115 -4.68 -6.91 -10.99
C ASN A 115 -4.96 -6.70 -9.49
N GLU A 116 -6.00 -7.36 -8.98
CA GLU A 116 -6.45 -7.21 -7.59
C GLU A 116 -5.39 -7.68 -6.58
N GLU A 117 -4.63 -8.73 -6.91
CA GLU A 117 -3.57 -9.21 -6.03
C GLU A 117 -2.43 -8.20 -5.90
N ILE A 118 -2.03 -7.57 -7.00
CA ILE A 118 -1.02 -6.52 -6.97
C ILE A 118 -1.54 -5.30 -6.20
N ASP A 119 -2.82 -4.94 -6.34
CA ASP A 119 -3.41 -3.84 -5.57
C ASP A 119 -3.40 -4.14 -4.07
N ARG A 120 -3.74 -5.37 -3.68
CA ARG A 120 -3.64 -5.86 -2.30
C ARG A 120 -2.20 -5.75 -1.75
N LEU A 121 -1.20 -6.21 -2.50
CA LEU A 121 0.21 -6.11 -2.11
C LEU A 121 0.68 -4.66 -1.97
N ARG A 122 0.18 -3.76 -2.79
CA ARG A 122 0.45 -2.31 -2.69
C ARG A 122 -0.14 -1.72 -1.40
N LEU A 123 -1.40 -2.04 -1.09
CA LEU A 123 -2.03 -1.63 0.16
C LEU A 123 -1.29 -2.19 1.38
N LYS A 124 -0.87 -3.46 1.31
CA LYS A 124 -0.04 -4.10 2.35
C LYS A 124 1.30 -3.38 2.54
N ALA A 125 1.99 -3.01 1.46
CA ALA A 125 3.22 -2.23 1.52
C ALA A 125 3.00 -0.86 2.19
N THR A 126 1.89 -0.19 1.88
CA THR A 126 1.52 1.09 2.50
C THR A 126 1.21 0.94 4.00
N SER A 127 0.45 -0.11 4.38
CA SER A 127 0.16 -0.38 5.79
C SER A 127 1.43 -0.65 6.60
N TYR A 128 2.40 -1.38 6.04
CA TYR A 128 3.70 -1.61 6.66
C TYR A 128 4.44 -0.30 6.94
N LEU A 129 4.50 0.61 5.97
CA LEU A 129 5.16 1.92 6.12
C LEU A 129 4.52 2.77 7.23
N MET A 130 3.22 2.61 7.46
CA MET A 130 2.49 3.38 8.48
C MET A 130 2.56 2.77 9.87
N SER A 131 2.76 1.45 9.98
CA SER A 131 2.68 0.71 11.26
C SER A 131 4.02 0.18 11.77
N ARG A 132 5.04 0.04 10.90
CA ARG A 132 6.31 -0.64 11.24
C ARG A 132 7.51 0.24 10.91
N LYS A 133 8.67 -0.10 11.49
CA LYS A 133 9.97 0.53 11.21
C LYS A 133 10.93 -0.40 10.48
N ASP A 134 10.72 -1.71 10.59
CA ASP A 134 11.49 -2.77 9.95
C ASP A 134 10.93 -3.10 8.57
N VAL A 135 10.88 -2.09 7.67
CA VAL A 135 10.18 -2.16 6.38
C VAL A 135 11.16 -2.08 5.21
N ILE A 136 11.08 -3.02 4.30
CA ILE A 136 11.76 -3.01 3.00
C ILE A 136 10.69 -2.99 1.92
N ILE A 137 10.63 -1.94 1.10
CA ILE A 137 9.70 -1.86 -0.03
C ILE A 137 10.46 -2.07 -1.34
N ILE A 138 10.05 -3.07 -2.10
CA ILE A 138 10.51 -3.28 -3.47
C ILE A 138 9.48 -2.68 -4.42
N ALA A 139 9.89 -1.66 -5.18
CA ALA A 139 9.00 -0.89 -6.01
C ALA A 139 9.50 -0.76 -7.46
N SER A 140 8.56 -0.52 -8.37
CA SER A 140 8.84 0.01 -9.69
C SER A 140 8.63 1.54 -9.71
N VAL A 141 8.87 2.17 -10.86
CA VAL A 141 8.65 3.61 -11.05
C VAL A 141 7.24 4.08 -10.67
N SER A 142 6.26 3.18 -10.59
CA SER A 142 4.89 3.51 -10.19
C SER A 142 4.77 4.11 -8.79
N CYS A 143 5.77 3.95 -7.93
CA CYS A 143 5.77 4.52 -6.58
C CYS A 143 6.00 6.03 -6.53
N ILE A 144 6.48 6.66 -7.62
CA ILE A 144 6.69 8.12 -7.69
C ILE A 144 5.46 8.90 -8.17
N TYR A 145 4.44 8.20 -8.70
CA TYR A 145 3.19 8.83 -9.14
C TYR A 145 2.17 8.85 -8.02
N GLY A 146 1.33 9.89 -8.01
CA GLY A 146 0.41 10.23 -6.93
C GLY A 146 -0.27 9.04 -6.26
N ILE A 147 0.07 8.84 -4.99
CA ILE A 147 -0.51 7.81 -4.12
C ILE A 147 -1.54 8.45 -3.18
N GLY A 148 -1.69 9.76 -3.23
CA GLY A 148 -2.46 10.56 -2.28
C GLY A 148 -1.59 11.18 -1.19
N SER A 149 -2.23 11.88 -0.24
CA SER A 149 -1.55 12.47 0.89
C SER A 149 -1.31 11.44 1.99
N PRO A 150 -0.06 11.24 2.47
CA PRO A 150 0.22 10.36 3.61
C PRO A 150 -0.55 10.79 4.87
N ASP A 151 -0.70 12.11 5.10
CA ASP A 151 -1.43 12.64 6.24
C ASP A 151 -2.93 12.33 6.15
N SER A 152 -3.53 12.47 4.97
CA SER A 152 -4.93 12.09 4.75
C SER A 152 -5.13 10.60 4.98
N TYR A 153 -4.23 9.76 4.51
CA TYR A 153 -4.29 8.31 4.72
C TYR A 153 -4.17 7.94 6.20
N LYS A 154 -3.22 8.56 6.91
CA LYS A 154 -3.01 8.35 8.35
C LYS A 154 -4.19 8.84 9.20
N ASN A 155 -4.81 9.95 8.83
CA ASN A 155 -5.94 10.52 9.56
C ASN A 155 -7.25 9.75 9.33
N MET A 156 -7.31 8.86 8.35
CA MET A 156 -8.48 8.05 8.03
C MET A 156 -8.39 6.62 8.56
N LEU A 157 -7.34 6.24 9.30
CA LEU A 157 -7.29 4.90 9.91
C LEU A 157 -8.28 4.80 11.09
N VAL A 158 -8.86 3.62 11.28
CA VAL A 158 -9.71 3.31 12.44
C VAL A 158 -8.87 2.50 13.43
N GLN A 159 -8.70 3.05 14.63
CA GLN A 159 -7.91 2.43 15.70
C GLN A 159 -8.82 1.90 16.78
N VAL A 160 -8.61 0.67 17.21
CA VAL A 160 -9.37 -0.01 18.24
C VAL A 160 -8.44 -0.65 19.26
N SER A 161 -8.84 -0.62 20.54
CA SER A 161 -8.03 -1.17 21.64
C SER A 161 -8.91 -1.92 22.65
N VAL A 162 -8.40 -2.97 23.23
CA VAL A 162 -9.07 -3.71 24.29
C VAL A 162 -9.34 -2.77 25.49
N GLY A 163 -10.55 -2.82 26.07
CA GLY A 163 -11.00 -1.93 27.12
C GLY A 163 -11.54 -0.58 26.64
N GLN A 164 -11.50 -0.30 25.33
CA GLN A 164 -12.07 0.92 24.76
C GLN A 164 -13.60 0.84 24.72
N VAL A 165 -14.28 1.90 25.16
CA VAL A 165 -15.72 2.06 24.96
C VAL A 165 -15.96 2.51 23.52
N LEU A 166 -16.70 1.71 22.75
CA LEU A 166 -16.90 1.87 21.33
C LEU A 166 -18.33 2.35 21.03
N ASN A 167 -18.48 3.45 20.34
CA ASN A 167 -19.74 3.75 19.68
C ASN A 167 -19.82 2.95 18.37
N VAL A 168 -20.51 1.80 18.41
CA VAL A 168 -20.63 0.89 17.27
C VAL A 168 -21.08 1.62 16.00
N LYS A 169 -22.11 2.45 16.08
CA LYS A 169 -22.66 3.17 14.92
C LYS A 169 -21.63 4.08 14.28
N ASP A 170 -20.88 4.84 15.07
CA ASP A 170 -19.86 5.76 14.58
C ASP A 170 -18.67 4.99 13.98
N THR A 171 -18.28 3.88 14.61
CA THR A 171 -17.22 3.01 14.08
C THR A 171 -17.61 2.40 12.74
N LEU A 172 -18.84 1.92 12.58
CA LEU A 172 -19.31 1.40 11.29
C LEU A 172 -19.33 2.49 10.21
N HIS A 173 -19.70 3.73 10.55
CA HIS A 173 -19.59 4.86 9.63
C HIS A 173 -18.13 5.19 9.26
N GLN A 174 -17.21 5.10 10.23
CA GLN A 174 -15.77 5.27 9.93
C GLN A 174 -15.28 4.19 8.97
N LEU A 175 -15.66 2.92 9.16
CA LEU A 175 -15.30 1.84 8.23
C LEU A 175 -15.81 2.11 6.80
N ILE A 176 -17.05 2.58 6.65
CA ILE A 176 -17.60 2.96 5.34
C ILE A 176 -16.82 4.14 4.74
N ASN A 177 -16.44 5.14 5.53
CA ASN A 177 -15.67 6.29 5.06
C ASN A 177 -14.26 5.91 4.56
N ILE A 178 -13.68 4.84 5.10
CA ILE A 178 -12.41 4.27 4.64
C ILE A 178 -12.58 3.15 3.60
N HIS A 179 -13.74 3.14 2.93
CA HIS A 179 -14.10 2.29 1.79
C HIS A 179 -14.29 0.80 2.07
N TYR A 180 -14.60 0.41 3.32
CA TYR A 180 -15.12 -0.93 3.58
C TYR A 180 -16.62 -0.98 3.27
N SER A 181 -17.05 -2.09 2.71
CA SER A 181 -18.47 -2.37 2.45
C SER A 181 -19.06 -3.28 3.54
N ARG A 182 -20.29 -3.00 3.95
CA ARG A 182 -21.01 -3.92 4.86
C ARG A 182 -21.58 -5.08 4.06
N ASN A 183 -21.25 -6.31 4.45
CA ASN A 183 -21.80 -7.52 3.88
C ASN A 183 -22.01 -8.57 4.99
N ASP A 184 -23.23 -8.66 5.52
CA ASP A 184 -23.54 -9.57 6.64
C ASP A 184 -23.65 -11.05 6.17
N MET A 185 -23.70 -11.31 4.85
CA MET A 185 -23.80 -12.67 4.29
C MET A 185 -22.45 -13.31 4.08
N VAL A 186 -21.56 -12.62 3.38
CA VAL A 186 -20.22 -13.11 3.02
C VAL A 186 -19.17 -12.10 3.47
N LEU A 187 -18.14 -12.57 4.16
CA LEU A 187 -17.01 -11.74 4.57
C LEU A 187 -15.90 -11.86 3.51
N GLU A 188 -15.74 -10.79 2.71
CA GLU A 188 -14.77 -10.70 1.61
C GLU A 188 -13.71 -9.62 1.91
N PRO A 189 -12.52 -9.65 1.27
CA PRO A 189 -11.53 -8.59 1.44
C PRO A 189 -12.11 -7.19 1.21
N GLY A 190 -11.88 -6.26 2.14
CA GLY A 190 -12.46 -4.91 2.10
C GLY A 190 -13.91 -4.84 2.55
N SER A 191 -14.43 -5.87 3.22
CA SER A 191 -15.76 -5.86 3.81
C SER A 191 -15.75 -6.02 5.33
N PHE A 192 -16.87 -5.68 5.96
CA PHE A 192 -17.14 -5.97 7.37
C PHE A 192 -18.57 -6.48 7.56
N ARG A 193 -18.78 -7.20 8.64
CA ARG A 193 -20.12 -7.63 9.07
C ARG A 193 -20.30 -7.47 10.58
N VAL A 194 -21.56 -7.41 11.01
CA VAL A 194 -21.92 -7.29 12.43
C VAL A 194 -22.91 -8.38 12.79
N ARG A 195 -22.61 -9.15 13.82
CA ARG A 195 -23.45 -10.25 14.32
C ARG A 195 -23.54 -10.19 15.84
N GLY A 196 -24.60 -9.62 16.37
CA GLY A 196 -24.73 -9.35 17.82
C GLY A 196 -23.62 -8.45 18.31
N ASP A 197 -22.88 -8.92 19.30
CA ASP A 197 -21.75 -8.20 19.92
C ASP A 197 -20.40 -8.41 19.18
N LEU A 198 -20.45 -8.92 17.95
CA LEU A 198 -19.25 -9.21 17.15
C LEU A 198 -19.21 -8.26 15.95
N ILE A 199 -18.06 -7.61 15.77
CA ILE A 199 -17.72 -6.89 14.55
C ILE A 199 -16.56 -7.66 13.89
N GLU A 200 -16.77 -8.11 12.67
CA GLU A 200 -15.77 -8.83 11.89
C GLU A 200 -15.40 -8.03 10.66
N ILE A 201 -14.12 -7.87 10.42
CA ILE A 201 -13.55 -7.04 9.36
C ILE A 201 -12.53 -7.87 8.59
N PHE A 202 -12.63 -7.90 7.27
CA PHE A 202 -11.60 -8.48 6.42
C PHE A 202 -10.79 -7.36 5.76
N PRO A 203 -9.61 -7.00 6.32
CA PRO A 203 -8.78 -5.98 5.70
C PRO A 203 -8.38 -6.39 4.29
N PHE A 204 -8.48 -5.47 3.32
CA PHE A 204 -8.15 -5.78 1.93
C PHE A 204 -6.68 -6.21 1.73
N TYR A 205 -5.79 -5.77 2.62
CA TYR A 205 -4.34 -6.00 2.57
C TYR A 205 -3.87 -7.23 3.37
N GLU A 206 -4.76 -7.95 4.07
CA GLU A 206 -4.40 -9.13 4.85
C GLU A 206 -5.05 -10.40 4.28
N ASP A 207 -4.52 -11.56 4.71
CA ASP A 207 -5.00 -12.91 4.35
C ASP A 207 -5.92 -13.51 5.43
N TYR A 208 -6.20 -12.73 6.48
CA TYR A 208 -7.01 -13.10 7.63
C TYR A 208 -8.01 -12.00 7.96
N SER A 209 -9.05 -12.37 8.69
CA SER A 209 -10.03 -11.43 9.21
C SER A 209 -9.76 -11.07 10.67
N ILE A 210 -10.22 -9.89 11.07
CA ILE A 210 -10.17 -9.41 12.44
C ILE A 210 -11.56 -9.51 13.07
N ARG A 211 -11.63 -10.04 14.28
CA ARG A 211 -12.83 -10.06 15.10
C ARG A 211 -12.65 -9.19 16.33
N ILE A 212 -13.63 -8.33 16.55
CA ILE A 212 -13.76 -7.48 17.74
C ILE A 212 -14.97 -7.99 18.50
N GLU A 213 -14.74 -8.48 19.73
CA GLU A 213 -15.79 -8.93 20.64
C GLU A 213 -16.11 -7.80 21.62
N LEU A 214 -17.41 -7.49 21.75
CA LEU A 214 -17.89 -6.46 22.64
C LEU A 214 -18.62 -7.08 23.84
N PHE A 215 -18.45 -6.46 25.01
CA PHE A 215 -19.30 -6.68 26.16
C PHE A 215 -20.04 -5.37 26.47
N GLY A 216 -21.30 -5.28 26.06
CA GLY A 216 -22.02 -4.00 25.97
C GLY A 216 -21.37 -3.10 24.93
N ASP A 217 -20.87 -1.94 25.36
CA ASP A 217 -20.17 -0.98 24.49
C ASP A 217 -18.63 -1.06 24.62
N GLU A 218 -18.09 -1.95 25.45
CA GLU A 218 -16.66 -2.08 25.69
C GLU A 218 -16.03 -3.22 24.86
N ILE A 219 -14.88 -2.98 24.26
CA ILE A 219 -14.11 -4.01 23.53
C ILE A 219 -13.48 -4.97 24.53
N GLU A 220 -13.95 -6.22 24.57
CA GLU A 220 -13.41 -7.28 25.43
C GLU A 220 -12.18 -7.94 24.80
N LYS A 221 -12.24 -8.24 23.48
CA LYS A 221 -11.15 -8.94 22.77
C LYS A 221 -11.04 -8.45 21.33
N ILE A 222 -9.80 -8.47 20.83
CA ILE A 222 -9.47 -8.28 19.42
C ILE A 222 -8.55 -9.41 19.00
N TYR A 223 -8.90 -10.13 17.93
CA TYR A 223 -8.05 -11.20 17.41
C TYR A 223 -8.22 -11.42 15.91
N SER A 224 -7.18 -11.96 15.28
CA SER A 224 -7.27 -12.45 13.91
C SER A 224 -7.79 -13.87 13.86
N PHE A 225 -8.46 -14.20 12.77
CA PHE A 225 -8.95 -15.55 12.49
C PHE A 225 -8.90 -15.88 11.00
N ASP A 226 -8.72 -17.14 10.68
CA ASP A 226 -8.84 -17.63 9.33
C ASP A 226 -10.30 -17.54 8.86
N THR A 227 -10.53 -16.84 7.76
CA THR A 227 -11.88 -16.53 7.27
C THR A 227 -12.66 -17.76 6.80
N LEU A 228 -11.97 -18.81 6.35
CA LEU A 228 -12.58 -20.04 5.85
C LEU A 228 -12.88 -21.03 6.98
N THR A 229 -11.92 -21.26 7.87
CA THR A 229 -12.05 -22.23 8.97
C THR A 229 -12.66 -21.64 10.24
N GLY A 230 -12.56 -20.32 10.42
CA GLY A 230 -12.95 -19.64 11.65
C GLY A 230 -11.94 -19.82 12.80
N GLU A 231 -10.80 -20.48 12.54
CA GLU A 231 -9.77 -20.74 13.53
C GLU A 231 -9.08 -19.43 13.97
N LYS A 232 -8.96 -19.24 15.27
CA LYS A 232 -8.28 -18.10 15.86
C LYS A 232 -6.77 -18.22 15.62
N LEU A 233 -6.15 -17.12 15.18
CA LEU A 233 -4.71 -17.06 14.86
C LEU A 233 -3.92 -16.31 15.94
N GLU A 234 -4.20 -15.03 16.15
CA GLU A 234 -3.39 -14.16 17.04
C GLU A 234 -4.29 -13.18 17.81
N ASP A 235 -3.94 -12.92 19.07
CA ASP A 235 -4.60 -11.90 19.93
C ASP A 235 -3.90 -10.54 19.81
N PHE A 236 -4.67 -9.46 19.82
CA PHE A 236 -4.17 -8.08 19.79
C PHE A 236 -4.71 -7.29 20.99
N ASN A 237 -3.86 -6.46 21.60
CA ASN A 237 -4.30 -5.45 22.56
C ASN A 237 -4.81 -4.20 21.84
N GLU A 238 -4.27 -3.89 20.67
CA GLU A 238 -4.67 -2.79 19.78
C GLU A 238 -4.54 -3.21 18.32
N PHE A 239 -5.42 -2.70 17.47
CA PHE A 239 -5.37 -2.96 16.04
C PHE A 239 -5.72 -1.69 15.25
N SER A 240 -4.97 -1.45 14.17
CA SER A 240 -5.19 -0.33 13.26
C SER A 240 -5.73 -0.83 11.92
N ILE A 241 -6.94 -0.41 11.58
CA ILE A 241 -7.60 -0.76 10.32
C ILE A 241 -7.31 0.35 9.32
N PHE A 242 -6.52 0.04 8.30
CA PHE A 242 -6.16 0.96 7.23
C PHE A 242 -7.25 0.99 6.15
N PRO A 243 -7.34 2.08 5.36
CA PRO A 243 -8.29 2.17 4.26
C PRO A 243 -8.19 1.02 3.27
N ALA A 244 -9.33 0.56 2.75
CA ALA A 244 -9.40 -0.49 1.73
C ALA A 244 -8.96 -0.04 0.33
N LYS A 245 -8.62 1.25 0.15
CA LYS A 245 -8.14 1.85 -1.10
C LYS A 245 -7.02 2.85 -0.82
N HIS A 246 -6.10 3.02 -1.79
CA HIS A 246 -5.03 4.00 -1.67
C HIS A 246 -5.51 5.45 -1.72
N PHE A 247 -6.45 5.72 -2.63
CA PHE A 247 -6.93 7.08 -2.86
C PHE A 247 -8.11 7.36 -1.92
N VAL A 248 -7.77 7.89 -0.76
CA VAL A 248 -8.74 8.37 0.22
C VAL A 248 -8.59 9.87 0.39
N THR A 249 -9.71 10.57 0.49
CA THR A 249 -9.75 12.01 0.69
C THR A 249 -10.92 12.41 1.58
N THR A 250 -10.80 13.51 2.27
CA THR A 250 -11.89 14.03 3.10
C THR A 250 -13.02 14.57 2.21
N ARG A 251 -14.25 14.58 2.76
CA ARG A 251 -15.42 15.11 2.06
C ARG A 251 -15.25 16.60 1.67
N GLU A 252 -14.55 17.35 2.50
CA GLU A 252 -14.25 18.77 2.23
C GLU A 252 -13.33 18.91 1.00
N ASN A 253 -12.26 18.12 0.94
CA ASN A 253 -11.35 18.11 -0.20
C ASN A 253 -12.07 17.65 -1.48
N LEU A 254 -12.96 16.65 -1.38
CA LEU A 254 -13.76 16.19 -2.51
C LEU A 254 -14.66 17.31 -3.06
N ASN A 255 -15.38 18.02 -2.18
CA ASN A 255 -16.25 19.13 -2.57
C ASN A 255 -15.44 20.25 -3.23
N ARG A 256 -14.31 20.65 -2.64
CA ARG A 256 -13.42 21.64 -3.23
C ARG A 256 -12.93 21.22 -4.61
N SER A 257 -12.47 19.98 -4.76
CA SER A 257 -12.01 19.46 -6.06
C SER A 257 -13.12 19.46 -7.11
N MET A 258 -14.37 19.16 -6.73
CA MET A 258 -15.51 19.25 -7.66
C MET A 258 -15.76 20.69 -8.12
N ASP A 259 -15.62 21.68 -7.26
CA ASP A 259 -15.79 23.07 -7.63
C ASP A 259 -14.64 23.58 -8.51
N ASP A 260 -13.40 23.19 -8.20
CA ASP A 260 -12.22 23.48 -9.02
C ASP A 260 -12.36 22.90 -10.43
N ILE A 261 -12.78 21.62 -10.55
CA ILE A 261 -13.03 20.94 -11.84
C ILE A 261 -14.12 21.67 -12.65
N ARG A 262 -15.19 22.11 -12.00
CA ARG A 262 -16.26 22.86 -12.70
C ARG A 262 -15.76 24.21 -13.23
N SER A 263 -14.93 24.87 -12.46
CA SER A 263 -14.33 26.16 -12.87
C SER A 263 -13.40 25.97 -14.06
N GLU A 264 -12.47 25.00 -13.97
CA GLU A 264 -11.54 24.66 -15.03
C GLU A 264 -12.26 24.23 -16.32
N LEU A 265 -13.31 23.38 -16.21
CA LEU A 265 -14.14 23.00 -17.36
C LEU A 265 -14.79 24.23 -18.02
N SER A 266 -15.34 25.15 -17.23
CA SER A 266 -15.97 26.36 -17.74
C SER A 266 -14.99 27.23 -18.53
N GLU A 267 -13.76 27.37 -18.03
CA GLU A 267 -12.69 28.12 -18.69
C GLU A 267 -12.26 27.44 -19.99
N GLN A 268 -12.03 26.13 -19.94
CA GLN A 268 -11.63 25.34 -21.11
C GLN A 268 -12.69 25.37 -22.22
N LEU A 269 -13.96 25.25 -21.85
CA LEU A 269 -15.05 25.36 -22.83
C LEU A 269 -15.13 26.74 -23.50
N LYS A 270 -14.90 27.84 -22.75
CA LYS A 270 -14.82 29.18 -23.32
C LYS A 270 -13.65 29.30 -24.29
N PHE A 271 -12.49 28.78 -23.91
CA PHE A 271 -11.31 28.77 -24.77
C PHE A 271 -11.56 28.00 -26.07
N LEU A 272 -12.03 26.76 -26.01
CA LEU A 272 -12.30 25.94 -27.20
C LEU A 272 -13.32 26.59 -28.14
N ARG A 273 -14.38 27.20 -27.59
CA ARG A 273 -15.37 27.94 -28.38
C ARG A 273 -14.81 29.21 -29.02
N SER A 274 -13.89 29.91 -28.36
CA SER A 274 -13.22 31.09 -28.92
C SER A 274 -12.27 30.75 -30.07
N GLU A 275 -11.74 29.52 -30.08
CA GLU A 275 -10.89 28.97 -31.14
C GLU A 275 -11.68 28.25 -32.26
N ASP A 276 -13.02 28.37 -32.25
CA ASP A 276 -13.94 27.72 -33.19
C ASP A 276 -13.85 26.17 -33.18
N LYS A 277 -13.40 25.59 -32.05
CA LYS A 277 -13.27 24.15 -31.84
C LYS A 277 -14.53 23.57 -31.18
N MET A 278 -15.64 23.65 -31.94
CA MET A 278 -16.97 23.30 -31.41
C MET A 278 -17.14 21.81 -31.12
N LEU A 279 -16.52 20.94 -31.93
CA LEU A 279 -16.58 19.48 -31.70
C LEU A 279 -15.82 19.06 -30.46
N GLU A 280 -14.62 19.62 -30.27
CA GLU A 280 -13.79 19.38 -29.06
C GLU A 280 -14.50 19.89 -27.80
N ALA A 281 -15.19 21.05 -27.90
CA ALA A 281 -15.94 21.59 -26.76
C ALA A 281 -17.18 20.75 -26.42
N GLN A 282 -17.77 20.05 -27.39
CA GLN A 282 -18.91 19.16 -27.16
C GLN A 282 -18.50 17.82 -26.54
N ARG A 283 -17.35 17.28 -26.95
CA ARG A 283 -16.81 16.00 -26.45
C ARG A 283 -16.16 16.17 -25.09
#